data_c8e35acf73da214d21d0a4abada6008b
#
_entry.id   c8e35acf73da214d21d0a4abada6008b
#
_cell.length_a   1.000
_cell.length_b   1.000
_cell.length_c   1.000
_cell.angle_alpha   90.00
_cell.angle_beta   90.00
_cell.angle_gamma   90.00
#
_symmetry.space_group_name_H-M   'P 1'
#
loop_
_entity.id
_entity.type
_entity.pdbx_description
1 polymer ?
#
loop_
_entity_poly.entity_id
_entity_poly.type
_entity_poly.pdbx_seq_one_letter_code
_entity_poly.pdbx_strand_id
1 'polypeptide(L)'
;MPVFAVACIGVLVVVLIVLLRGSSSPTIGYDVSYPQCAGSYPSNPLFGIVGANGGLANNANRCLGGEMHWARGTPGQKRPNQPSLSLYIDTGNPGGHHVADWPSGGSAPAYGSCNGLLTNACSYLYGEQRAAHSYQLVAALDSIAAKTAPWWLDVELTASWAGTYQLNVAALRGFIAGLRNAGATGPIGVYSTGAQWKDITGLTAQTTPPVFNGRLPDWVAGTQATLTQARQNCTSGGFTGAVPTLAQYRIGPLDADLHCTATH
;
A
#
# COMPACT_ATOMS: atom_id res chain seq x y z
N MET A 1 -31.05 64.75 -10.36
CA MET A 1 -30.24 64.04 -9.34
C MET A 1 -30.75 62.64 -9.22
N PRO A 2 -30.05 61.67 -9.70
CA PRO A 2 -29.63 60.49 -8.95
C PRO A 2 -28.31 59.91 -9.50
N VAL A 3 -27.22 59.97 -8.78
CA VAL A 3 -25.92 59.42 -9.24
C VAL A 3 -25.23 58.55 -8.15
N PHE A 4 -25.90 58.16 -7.07
CA PHE A 4 -25.23 57.46 -5.95
C PHE A 4 -25.63 55.99 -5.70
N ALA A 5 -26.39 55.34 -6.59
CA ALA A 5 -26.87 53.98 -6.31
C ALA A 5 -26.08 52.83 -7.02
N VAL A 6 -25.13 53.14 -7.90
CA VAL A 6 -24.48 52.07 -8.76
C VAL A 6 -23.13 51.59 -8.22
N ALA A 7 -22.46 52.37 -7.34
CA ALA A 7 -21.11 52.03 -6.85
C ALA A 7 -21.06 50.93 -5.78
N CYS A 8 -22.14 50.74 -4.99
CA CYS A 8 -22.12 49.76 -3.88
C CYS A 8 -22.38 48.31 -4.31
N ILE A 9 -23.05 48.07 -5.44
CA ILE A 9 -23.37 46.68 -5.90
C ILE A 9 -22.16 45.99 -6.49
N GLY A 10 -21.26 46.73 -7.15
CA GLY A 10 -20.05 46.17 -7.74
C GLY A 10 -19.03 45.64 -6.74
N VAL A 11 -18.89 46.31 -5.58
CA VAL A 11 -17.93 45.88 -4.54
C VAL A 11 -18.43 44.64 -3.79
N LEU A 12 -19.74 44.49 -3.60
CA LEU A 12 -20.33 43.33 -2.92
C LEU A 12 -20.22 42.05 -3.76
N VAL A 13 -20.31 42.12 -5.09
CA VAL A 13 -20.18 40.98 -6.00
C VAL A 13 -18.73 40.52 -6.10
N VAL A 14 -17.76 41.44 -6.10
CA VAL A 14 -16.32 41.06 -6.14
C VAL A 14 -15.88 40.45 -4.82
N VAL A 15 -16.34 40.92 -3.68
CA VAL A 15 -16.02 40.32 -2.36
C VAL A 15 -16.66 38.94 -2.22
N LEU A 16 -17.88 38.73 -2.73
CA LEU A 16 -18.56 37.43 -2.68
C LEU A 16 -17.90 36.39 -3.56
N ILE A 17 -17.35 36.77 -4.73
CA ILE A 17 -16.64 35.87 -5.63
C ILE A 17 -15.27 35.47 -5.05
N VAL A 18 -14.61 36.32 -4.27
CA VAL A 18 -13.34 35.97 -3.61
C VAL A 18 -13.56 35.02 -2.41
N LEU A 19 -14.70 35.12 -1.73
CA LEU A 19 -15.05 34.22 -0.61
C LEU A 19 -15.57 32.85 -1.04
N LEU A 20 -15.90 32.64 -2.32
CA LEU A 20 -16.34 31.36 -2.90
C LEU A 20 -15.23 30.57 -3.59
N ARG A 21 -13.98 31.00 -3.51
CA ARG A 21 -12.85 30.12 -3.79
C ARG A 21 -12.69 29.16 -2.62
N GLY A 22 -13.64 28.23 -2.54
CA GLY A 22 -13.54 27.10 -1.65
C GLY A 22 -12.20 26.39 -1.90
N SER A 23 -11.46 26.13 -0.84
CA SER A 23 -10.33 25.21 -0.90
C SER A 23 -10.84 23.94 -1.56
N SER A 24 -10.32 23.59 -2.73
CA SER A 24 -10.64 22.33 -3.39
C SER A 24 -10.37 21.22 -2.38
N SER A 25 -11.38 20.40 -2.11
CA SER A 25 -11.19 19.24 -1.24
C SER A 25 -10.04 18.40 -1.80
N PRO A 26 -9.17 17.85 -0.94
CA PRO A 26 -8.10 17.00 -1.39
C PRO A 26 -8.69 15.80 -2.15
N THR A 27 -8.10 15.43 -3.28
CA THR A 27 -8.59 14.35 -4.15
C THR A 27 -7.55 13.25 -4.35
N ILE A 28 -6.35 13.41 -3.80
CA ILE A 28 -5.16 12.60 -4.08
C ILE A 28 -4.61 12.09 -2.76
N GLY A 29 -4.32 10.78 -2.72
CA GLY A 29 -3.50 10.17 -1.69
C GLY A 29 -2.02 10.24 -2.03
N TYR A 30 -1.20 9.89 -1.07
CA TYR A 30 0.24 9.74 -1.26
C TYR A 30 0.74 8.57 -0.44
N ASP A 31 1.76 7.88 -0.95
CA ASP A 31 2.53 6.94 -0.17
C ASP A 31 3.86 7.54 0.29
N VAL A 32 4.27 7.17 1.51
CA VAL A 32 5.50 7.64 2.15
C VAL A 32 6.15 6.52 2.96
N SER A 33 7.47 6.58 3.10
CA SER A 33 8.25 5.67 3.93
C SER A 33 9.57 6.31 4.35
N TYR A 34 10.48 5.50 4.85
CA TYR A 34 11.80 5.93 5.34
C TYR A 34 12.57 6.92 4.44
N PRO A 35 12.43 6.96 3.10
CA PRO A 35 13.12 7.97 2.30
C PRO A 35 12.65 9.40 2.58
N GLN A 36 11.38 9.56 3.02
CA GLN A 36 10.80 10.85 3.37
C GLN A 36 11.11 11.31 4.80
N CYS A 37 11.85 10.51 5.59
CA CYS A 37 12.20 10.80 6.99
C CYS A 37 12.78 12.18 7.25
N ALA A 38 13.62 12.67 6.35
CA ALA A 38 14.34 13.94 6.52
C ALA A 38 13.62 15.12 5.84
N GLY A 39 12.51 14.87 5.18
CA GLY A 39 11.75 15.84 4.42
C GLY A 39 10.43 16.25 5.08
N SER A 40 9.67 17.05 4.35
CA SER A 40 8.28 17.36 4.69
C SER A 40 7.36 16.38 3.96
N TYR A 41 6.34 15.91 4.66
CA TYR A 41 5.29 15.08 4.05
C TYR A 41 4.43 15.89 3.09
N PRO A 42 3.79 15.23 2.09
CA PRO A 42 2.88 15.90 1.18
C PRO A 42 1.80 16.71 1.91
N SER A 43 1.56 17.94 1.44
CA SER A 43 0.54 18.82 2.03
C SER A 43 -0.84 18.51 1.48
N ASN A 44 -1.86 18.62 2.34
CA ASN A 44 -3.29 18.48 2.00
C ASN A 44 -3.64 17.17 1.25
N PRO A 45 -3.18 15.99 1.70
CA PRO A 45 -3.55 14.72 1.09
C PRO A 45 -4.96 14.30 1.47
N LEU A 46 -5.63 13.53 0.60
CA LEU A 46 -6.91 12.90 0.91
C LEU A 46 -6.73 11.70 1.87
N PHE A 47 -5.68 10.92 1.65
CA PHE A 47 -5.28 9.79 2.49
C PHE A 47 -3.76 9.60 2.40
N GLY A 48 -3.21 8.85 3.36
CA GLY A 48 -1.81 8.46 3.37
C GLY A 48 -1.63 6.95 3.40
N ILE A 49 -0.64 6.44 2.69
CA ILE A 49 -0.21 5.05 2.75
C ILE A 49 1.22 5.06 3.31
N VAL A 50 1.47 4.27 4.35
CA VAL A 50 2.73 4.35 5.11
C VAL A 50 3.46 3.02 5.09
N GLY A 51 4.73 3.03 4.72
CA GLY A 51 5.60 1.86 4.79
C GLY A 51 5.91 1.47 6.23
N ALA A 52 5.47 0.29 6.65
CA ALA A 52 5.66 -0.18 8.02
C ALA A 52 7.10 -0.66 8.27
N ASN A 53 7.79 -1.13 7.24
CA ASN A 53 9.19 -1.52 7.26
C ASN A 53 10.06 -0.60 6.38
N GLY A 54 11.36 -0.79 6.36
CA GLY A 54 12.32 0.18 5.82
C GLY A 54 12.97 -0.27 4.52
N GLY A 55 12.22 -0.52 3.44
CA GLY A 55 12.72 -0.86 2.11
C GLY A 55 13.14 -2.34 1.93
N LEU A 56 13.13 -3.11 3.00
CA LEU A 56 13.33 -4.56 2.99
C LEU A 56 12.45 -5.20 4.06
N ALA A 57 12.03 -6.43 3.82
CA ALA A 57 11.13 -7.17 4.71
C ALA A 57 11.64 -7.31 6.17
N ASN A 58 12.93 -7.17 6.39
CA ASN A 58 13.59 -7.31 7.70
C ASN A 58 14.09 -5.98 8.30
N ASN A 59 13.90 -4.85 7.64
CA ASN A 59 14.31 -3.55 8.16
C ASN A 59 13.14 -2.86 8.87
N ALA A 60 13.45 -2.08 9.92
CA ALA A 60 12.47 -1.22 10.57
C ALA A 60 12.44 0.17 9.88
N ASN A 61 11.25 0.73 9.70
CA ASN A 61 11.10 2.13 9.32
C ASN A 61 11.23 3.02 10.56
N ARG A 62 12.35 3.72 10.67
CA ARG A 62 12.65 4.62 11.81
C ARG A 62 11.72 5.84 11.91
N CYS A 63 10.99 6.17 10.85
CA CYS A 63 10.09 7.32 10.79
C CYS A 63 8.60 6.94 10.89
N LEU A 64 8.31 5.66 11.07
CA LEU A 64 6.95 5.10 11.07
C LEU A 64 5.98 5.91 11.93
N GLY A 65 6.38 6.33 13.14
CA GLY A 65 5.51 7.09 14.04
C GLY A 65 5.09 8.45 13.48
N GLY A 66 6.01 9.20 12.88
CA GLY A 66 5.75 10.50 12.25
C GLY A 66 4.89 10.38 11.00
N GLU A 67 5.17 9.37 10.17
CA GLU A 67 4.43 9.08 8.94
C GLU A 67 2.99 8.64 9.24
N MET A 68 2.79 7.77 10.23
CA MET A 68 1.45 7.39 10.69
C MET A 68 0.68 8.56 11.29
N HIS A 69 1.35 9.44 12.03
CA HIS A 69 0.72 10.66 12.55
C HIS A 69 0.25 11.57 11.41
N TRP A 70 1.09 11.79 10.40
CA TRP A 70 0.73 12.56 9.20
C TRP A 70 -0.47 11.94 8.48
N ALA A 71 -0.44 10.65 8.17
CA ALA A 71 -1.51 9.96 7.45
C ALA A 71 -2.85 10.02 8.21
N ARG A 72 -2.85 9.82 9.53
CA ARG A 72 -4.06 9.93 10.38
C ARG A 72 -4.67 11.32 10.41
N GLY A 73 -3.89 12.36 10.16
CA GLY A 73 -4.37 13.75 10.03
C GLY A 73 -5.13 14.02 8.72
N THR A 74 -5.19 13.07 7.80
CA THR A 74 -5.90 13.23 6.52
C THR A 74 -7.39 12.91 6.67
N PRO A 75 -8.27 13.48 5.80
CA PRO A 75 -9.72 13.28 5.92
C PRO A 75 -10.17 11.84 5.60
N GLY A 76 -9.43 11.11 4.76
CA GLY A 76 -9.93 9.88 4.17
C GLY A 76 -11.13 10.10 3.23
N GLN A 77 -11.73 9.03 2.74
CA GLN A 77 -12.90 9.07 1.86
C GLN A 77 -13.92 8.04 2.29
N LYS A 78 -15.20 8.46 2.37
CA LYS A 78 -16.29 7.55 2.79
C LYS A 78 -16.83 6.69 1.65
N ARG A 79 -16.82 7.21 0.43
CA ARG A 79 -17.38 6.52 -0.76
C ARG A 79 -16.57 6.87 -2.01
N PRO A 80 -15.84 5.90 -2.58
CA PRO A 80 -15.56 4.57 -2.04
C PRO A 80 -14.79 4.67 -0.71
N ASN A 81 -14.84 3.63 0.10
CA ASN A 81 -14.21 3.65 1.42
C ASN A 81 -12.69 3.58 1.30
N GLN A 82 -12.04 4.71 1.54
CA GLN A 82 -10.59 4.84 1.68
C GLN A 82 -10.30 5.50 3.03
N PRO A 83 -9.78 4.76 4.01
CA PRO A 83 -9.45 5.35 5.30
C PRO A 83 -8.31 6.35 5.17
N SER A 84 -8.15 7.22 6.16
CA SER A 84 -7.06 8.19 6.23
C SER A 84 -5.69 7.53 6.19
N LEU A 85 -5.53 6.38 6.84
CA LEU A 85 -4.30 5.61 6.92
C LEU A 85 -4.48 4.23 6.29
N SER A 86 -3.60 3.87 5.38
CA SER A 86 -3.29 2.51 4.96
C SER A 86 -1.81 2.21 5.23
N LEU A 87 -1.44 0.94 5.25
CA LEU A 87 -0.10 0.48 5.56
C LEU A 87 0.42 -0.39 4.41
N TYR A 88 1.73 -0.36 4.15
CA TYR A 88 2.35 -1.35 3.30
C TYR A 88 3.59 -1.96 3.95
N ILE A 89 3.98 -3.13 3.49
CA ILE A 89 5.20 -3.82 3.88
C ILE A 89 5.96 -4.25 2.62
N ASP A 90 7.24 -3.91 2.56
CA ASP A 90 8.16 -4.50 1.60
C ASP A 90 8.23 -5.99 1.85
N THR A 91 8.07 -6.78 0.80
CA THR A 91 8.11 -8.24 0.85
C THR A 91 9.34 -8.78 0.15
N GLY A 92 9.55 -10.08 0.23
CA GLY A 92 10.65 -10.75 -0.45
C GLY A 92 10.79 -12.20 -0.03
N ASN A 93 11.69 -12.90 -0.69
CA ASN A 93 12.10 -14.25 -0.34
C ASN A 93 13.61 -14.44 -0.64
N PRO A 94 14.49 -14.04 0.26
CA PRO A 94 15.95 -14.01 0.02
C PRO A 94 16.60 -15.37 -0.08
N GLY A 95 15.90 -16.46 0.25
CA GLY A 95 16.35 -17.81 0.00
C GLY A 95 17.32 -18.41 1.01
N GLY A 96 17.40 -17.89 2.20
CA GLY A 96 18.15 -18.48 3.33
C GLY A 96 19.66 -18.24 3.31
N HIS A 97 20.24 -17.73 2.25
CA HIS A 97 21.64 -17.40 2.20
C HIS A 97 21.89 -15.98 2.75
N HIS A 98 22.62 -15.89 3.87
CA HIS A 98 23.10 -14.61 4.47
C HIS A 98 22.04 -13.68 5.05
N VAL A 99 20.85 -14.20 5.41
CA VAL A 99 19.80 -13.41 6.08
C VAL A 99 19.66 -13.92 7.51
N ALA A 100 20.00 -13.08 8.49
CA ALA A 100 19.95 -13.45 9.91
C ALA A 100 18.57 -13.93 10.39
N ASP A 101 17.52 -13.45 9.70
CA ASP A 101 16.11 -13.73 10.03
C ASP A 101 15.51 -14.90 9.25
N TRP A 102 16.33 -15.69 8.54
CA TRP A 102 15.83 -16.87 7.86
C TRP A 102 15.45 -17.98 8.87
N PRO A 103 14.25 -18.59 8.75
CA PRO A 103 13.80 -19.59 9.71
C PRO A 103 14.71 -20.83 9.69
N SER A 104 15.21 -21.23 10.86
CA SER A 104 16.02 -22.46 11.03
C SER A 104 15.18 -23.68 11.33
N GLY A 105 13.88 -23.52 11.61
CA GLY A 105 12.94 -24.58 11.97
C GLY A 105 11.52 -24.08 12.06
N GLY A 106 10.60 -24.94 12.44
CA GLY A 106 9.16 -24.66 12.57
C GLY A 106 8.32 -25.46 11.60
N SER A 107 6.99 -25.32 11.71
CA SER A 107 6.04 -26.02 10.83
C SER A 107 5.14 -24.99 10.12
N ALA A 108 5.07 -25.12 8.80
CA ALA A 108 4.24 -24.28 7.95
C ALA A 108 2.99 -25.06 7.51
N PRO A 109 1.76 -24.54 7.74
CA PRO A 109 0.55 -25.16 7.24
C PRO A 109 0.65 -25.42 5.72
N ALA A 110 0.20 -26.58 5.26
CA ALA A 110 0.24 -27.04 3.86
C ALA A 110 1.65 -27.26 3.25
N TYR A 111 2.75 -26.94 3.96
CA TYR A 111 4.12 -27.10 3.45
C TYR A 111 5.00 -28.00 4.29
N GLY A 112 4.56 -28.40 5.49
CA GLY A 112 5.31 -29.25 6.41
C GLY A 112 6.40 -28.49 7.19
N SER A 113 7.47 -29.20 7.55
CA SER A 113 8.52 -28.67 8.43
C SER A 113 9.58 -27.89 7.65
N CYS A 114 9.98 -26.76 8.20
CA CYS A 114 11.17 -26.01 7.80
C CYS A 114 12.39 -26.62 8.50
N ASN A 115 13.48 -26.73 7.79
CA ASN A 115 14.76 -27.25 8.28
C ASN A 115 15.95 -26.29 8.03
N GLY A 116 15.66 -25.00 7.81
CA GLY A 116 16.66 -23.99 7.49
C GLY A 116 17.04 -23.90 6.01
N LEU A 117 16.66 -24.87 5.21
CA LEU A 117 16.96 -24.88 3.78
C LEU A 117 15.93 -24.04 3.00
N LEU A 118 16.25 -23.72 1.75
CA LEU A 118 15.34 -23.04 0.83
C LEU A 118 14.24 -24.00 0.36
N THR A 119 13.15 -24.04 1.14
CA THR A 119 11.95 -24.85 0.89
C THR A 119 10.70 -23.99 0.95
N ASN A 120 9.57 -24.50 0.45
CA ASN A 120 8.28 -23.82 0.58
C ASN A 120 7.91 -23.57 2.05
N ALA A 121 8.22 -24.53 2.94
CA ALA A 121 7.96 -24.37 4.37
C ALA A 121 8.77 -23.22 4.99
N CYS A 122 10.07 -23.14 4.71
CA CYS A 122 10.91 -22.06 5.23
C CYS A 122 10.56 -20.71 4.60
N SER A 123 10.26 -20.67 3.28
CA SER A 123 9.79 -19.45 2.61
C SER A 123 8.49 -18.94 3.22
N TYR A 124 7.53 -19.82 3.50
CA TYR A 124 6.28 -19.45 4.17
C TYR A 124 6.55 -18.87 5.56
N LEU A 125 7.33 -19.54 6.39
CA LEU A 125 7.66 -19.10 7.74
C LEU A 125 8.43 -17.77 7.75
N TYR A 126 9.31 -17.55 6.75
CA TYR A 126 9.97 -16.27 6.58
C TYR A 126 8.95 -15.14 6.40
N GLY A 127 8.02 -15.29 5.44
CA GLY A 127 6.97 -14.30 5.21
C GLY A 127 6.09 -14.10 6.44
N GLU A 128 5.67 -15.17 7.11
CA GLU A 128 4.85 -15.12 8.32
C GLU A 128 5.52 -14.32 9.44
N GLN A 129 6.79 -14.61 9.72
CA GLN A 129 7.55 -13.93 10.78
C GLN A 129 7.82 -12.46 10.45
N ARG A 130 8.16 -12.13 9.19
CA ARG A 130 8.40 -10.73 8.77
C ARG A 130 7.13 -9.90 8.82
N ALA A 131 6.01 -10.43 8.38
CA ALA A 131 4.72 -9.75 8.45
C ALA A 131 4.25 -9.56 9.89
N ALA A 132 4.38 -10.57 10.74
CA ALA A 132 4.06 -10.45 12.17
C ALA A 132 4.93 -9.39 12.85
N HIS A 133 6.22 -9.32 12.53
CA HIS A 133 7.11 -8.28 13.04
C HIS A 133 6.67 -6.87 12.61
N SER A 134 6.37 -6.67 11.32
CA SER A 134 5.88 -5.38 10.82
C SER A 134 4.56 -4.97 11.47
N TYR A 135 3.64 -5.93 11.68
CA TYR A 135 2.41 -5.70 12.43
C TYR A 135 2.71 -5.21 13.86
N GLN A 136 3.66 -5.84 14.55
CA GLN A 136 4.03 -5.47 15.93
C GLN A 136 4.63 -4.07 16.01
N LEU A 137 5.45 -3.65 15.02
CA LEU A 137 5.98 -2.28 14.95
C LEU A 137 4.85 -1.25 14.88
N VAL A 138 3.85 -1.49 14.04
CA VAL A 138 2.67 -0.63 13.92
C VAL A 138 1.82 -0.68 15.19
N ALA A 139 1.57 -1.88 15.75
CA ALA A 139 0.74 -2.07 16.93
C ALA A 139 1.31 -1.41 18.19
N ALA A 140 2.63 -1.31 18.29
CA ALA A 140 3.30 -0.59 19.37
C ALA A 140 3.02 0.93 19.33
N LEU A 141 2.70 1.48 18.16
CA LEU A 141 2.34 2.88 17.97
C LEU A 141 0.82 3.10 17.96
N ASP A 142 0.08 2.17 17.36
CA ASP A 142 -1.37 2.21 17.23
C ASP A 142 -1.94 0.80 16.96
N SER A 143 -2.40 0.15 18.00
CA SER A 143 -2.97 -1.19 17.90
C SER A 143 -4.28 -1.27 17.12
N ILE A 144 -5.06 -0.18 17.08
CA ILE A 144 -6.29 -0.09 16.29
C ILE A 144 -5.94 0.00 14.82
N ALA A 145 -4.99 0.86 14.44
CA ALA A 145 -4.53 0.97 13.06
C ALA A 145 -3.92 -0.36 12.57
N ALA A 146 -3.04 -0.99 13.35
CA ALA A 146 -2.48 -2.29 13.01
C ALA A 146 -3.57 -3.34 12.70
N LYS A 147 -4.64 -3.35 13.49
CA LYS A 147 -5.76 -4.28 13.35
C LYS A 147 -6.67 -3.97 12.16
N THR A 148 -7.02 -2.71 11.94
CA THR A 148 -8.16 -2.33 11.07
C THR A 148 -7.78 -1.65 9.78
N ALA A 149 -6.58 -1.06 9.66
CA ALA A 149 -6.13 -0.44 8.42
C ALA A 149 -5.97 -1.48 7.29
N PRO A 150 -6.15 -1.07 6.03
CA PRO A 150 -5.72 -1.86 4.89
C PRO A 150 -4.20 -2.06 4.93
N TRP A 151 -3.76 -3.28 4.61
CA TRP A 151 -2.36 -3.64 4.44
C TRP A 151 -2.08 -4.00 2.99
N TRP A 152 -0.96 -3.51 2.47
CA TRP A 152 -0.50 -3.78 1.12
C TRP A 152 0.82 -4.54 1.16
N LEU A 153 0.90 -5.62 0.42
CA LEU A 153 2.16 -6.35 0.19
C LEU A 153 2.85 -5.72 -1.01
N ASP A 154 3.98 -5.09 -0.79
CA ASP A 154 4.83 -4.57 -1.87
C ASP A 154 5.59 -5.71 -2.52
N VAL A 155 5.25 -6.02 -3.78
CA VAL A 155 5.79 -7.15 -4.55
C VAL A 155 6.47 -6.61 -5.80
N GLU A 156 7.74 -6.26 -5.65
CA GLU A 156 8.56 -5.66 -6.70
C GLU A 156 9.88 -6.41 -6.92
N LEU A 157 10.41 -6.32 -8.14
CA LEU A 157 11.70 -6.94 -8.53
C LEU A 157 12.91 -6.28 -7.86
N THR A 158 12.73 -5.13 -7.21
CA THR A 158 13.74 -4.46 -6.38
C THR A 158 14.06 -5.24 -5.11
N ALA A 159 13.14 -6.09 -4.64
CA ALA A 159 13.36 -7.01 -3.53
C ALA A 159 14.10 -8.29 -3.96
N SER A 160 14.64 -9.03 -2.99
CA SER A 160 15.25 -10.33 -3.23
C SER A 160 14.18 -11.42 -3.33
N TRP A 161 14.19 -12.18 -4.43
CA TRP A 161 13.26 -13.26 -4.68
C TRP A 161 14.01 -14.56 -4.97
N ALA A 162 13.43 -15.69 -4.55
CA ALA A 162 13.97 -17.01 -4.88
C ALA A 162 13.79 -17.32 -6.38
N GLY A 163 14.65 -18.17 -6.92
CA GLY A 163 14.66 -18.52 -8.34
C GLY A 163 13.47 -19.36 -8.84
N THR A 164 12.50 -19.70 -7.97
CA THR A 164 11.30 -20.45 -8.35
C THR A 164 10.03 -19.80 -7.83
N TYR A 165 9.00 -19.78 -8.67
CA TYR A 165 7.69 -19.15 -8.37
C TYR A 165 7.04 -19.73 -7.12
N GLN A 166 7.11 -21.07 -6.93
CA GLN A 166 6.47 -21.77 -5.81
C GLN A 166 7.01 -21.28 -4.46
N LEU A 167 8.30 -21.02 -4.35
CA LEU A 167 8.93 -20.50 -3.15
C LEU A 167 8.46 -19.08 -2.84
N ASN A 168 8.35 -18.22 -3.87
CA ASN A 168 7.89 -16.85 -3.72
C ASN A 168 6.40 -16.79 -3.36
N VAL A 169 5.58 -17.63 -3.98
CA VAL A 169 4.16 -17.79 -3.63
C VAL A 169 4.01 -18.28 -2.18
N ALA A 170 4.83 -19.23 -1.74
CA ALA A 170 4.82 -19.68 -0.35
C ALA A 170 5.16 -18.53 0.63
N ALA A 171 6.19 -17.73 0.32
CA ALA A 171 6.54 -16.54 1.13
C ALA A 171 5.38 -15.54 1.20
N LEU A 172 4.76 -15.19 0.07
CA LEU A 172 3.62 -14.26 0.03
C LEU A 172 2.40 -14.78 0.81
N ARG A 173 2.11 -16.08 0.73
CA ARG A 173 1.09 -16.70 1.60
C ARG A 173 1.46 -16.60 3.07
N GLY A 174 2.73 -16.73 3.39
CA GLY A 174 3.27 -16.50 4.72
C GLY A 174 3.05 -15.06 5.18
N PHE A 175 3.35 -14.06 4.36
CA PHE A 175 3.11 -12.65 4.68
C PHE A 175 1.63 -12.38 5.02
N ILE A 176 0.70 -12.91 4.22
CA ILE A 176 -0.72 -12.79 4.50
C ILE A 176 -1.09 -13.46 5.83
N ALA A 177 -0.60 -14.69 6.05
CA ALA A 177 -0.87 -15.43 7.27
C ALA A 177 -0.29 -14.71 8.50
N GLY A 178 0.92 -14.17 8.41
CA GLY A 178 1.58 -13.44 9.48
C GLY A 178 0.81 -12.21 9.93
N LEU A 179 0.29 -11.40 8.98
CA LEU A 179 -0.60 -10.28 9.30
C LEU A 179 -1.88 -10.77 9.98
N ARG A 180 -2.53 -11.81 9.45
CA ARG A 180 -3.78 -12.35 9.99
C ARG A 180 -3.60 -12.96 11.39
N ASN A 181 -2.56 -13.75 11.59
CA ASN A 181 -2.25 -14.39 12.86
C ASN A 181 -1.85 -13.36 13.92
N ALA A 182 -1.20 -12.26 13.53
CA ALA A 182 -0.88 -11.15 14.42
C ALA A 182 -2.11 -10.30 14.80
N GLY A 183 -3.23 -10.41 14.06
CA GLY A 183 -4.51 -9.78 14.42
C GLY A 183 -5.07 -8.80 13.39
N ALA A 184 -4.47 -8.66 12.19
CA ALA A 184 -5.00 -7.80 11.14
C ALA A 184 -6.35 -8.32 10.63
N THR A 185 -7.39 -7.48 10.71
CA THR A 185 -8.75 -7.76 10.21
C THR A 185 -9.11 -6.91 8.99
N GLY A 186 -8.36 -5.81 8.75
CA GLY A 186 -8.51 -4.97 7.57
C GLY A 186 -8.23 -5.71 6.25
N PRO A 187 -8.55 -5.13 5.10
CA PRO A 187 -8.18 -5.70 3.80
C PRO A 187 -6.67 -5.94 3.68
N ILE A 188 -6.29 -7.02 2.99
CA ILE A 188 -4.89 -7.23 2.58
C ILE A 188 -4.87 -7.29 1.06
N GLY A 189 -4.10 -6.41 0.43
CA GLY A 189 -3.94 -6.30 -1.01
C GLY A 189 -2.49 -6.40 -1.44
N VAL A 190 -2.24 -6.21 -2.73
CA VAL A 190 -0.91 -6.28 -3.34
C VAL A 190 -0.61 -5.00 -4.11
N TYR A 191 0.55 -4.42 -3.86
CA TYR A 191 1.16 -3.39 -4.70
C TYR A 191 2.15 -4.07 -5.65
N SER A 192 1.95 -3.90 -6.94
CA SER A 192 2.84 -4.40 -8.01
C SER A 192 2.44 -3.85 -9.37
N THR A 193 3.17 -4.25 -10.40
CA THR A 193 2.69 -4.26 -11.79
C THR A 193 2.30 -5.68 -12.20
N GLY A 194 1.45 -5.81 -13.21
CA GLY A 194 1.11 -7.14 -13.75
C GLY A 194 2.32 -7.91 -14.27
N ALA A 195 3.33 -7.22 -14.79
CA ALA A 195 4.59 -7.83 -15.23
C ALA A 195 5.40 -8.37 -14.04
N GLN A 196 5.66 -7.53 -13.03
CA GLN A 196 6.41 -7.94 -11.83
C GLN A 196 5.72 -9.07 -11.08
N TRP A 197 4.38 -8.97 -10.91
CA TRP A 197 3.59 -10.04 -10.30
C TRP A 197 3.80 -11.38 -11.01
N LYS A 198 3.72 -11.39 -12.34
CA LYS A 198 3.95 -12.60 -13.15
C LYS A 198 5.40 -13.09 -13.05
N ASP A 199 6.38 -12.18 -13.10
CA ASP A 199 7.80 -12.55 -13.08
C ASP A 199 8.23 -13.10 -11.71
N ILE A 200 7.60 -12.66 -10.61
CA ILE A 200 7.88 -13.11 -9.25
C ILE A 200 7.12 -14.39 -8.89
N THR A 201 5.84 -14.48 -9.29
CA THR A 201 4.94 -15.55 -8.83
C THR A 201 4.58 -16.58 -9.90
N GLY A 202 4.80 -16.27 -11.18
CA GLY A 202 4.28 -17.07 -12.31
C GLY A 202 2.76 -16.97 -12.49
N LEU A 203 2.07 -16.13 -11.71
CA LEU A 203 0.62 -16.06 -11.69
C LEU A 203 0.08 -14.91 -12.56
N THR A 204 -1.19 -15.06 -12.96
CA THR A 204 -1.96 -14.07 -13.72
C THR A 204 -3.27 -13.76 -12.99
N ALA A 205 -4.05 -12.83 -13.53
CA ALA A 205 -5.38 -12.50 -13.02
C ALA A 205 -6.31 -13.72 -12.88
N GLN A 206 -6.16 -14.71 -13.75
CA GLN A 206 -6.97 -15.94 -13.76
C GLN A 206 -6.46 -17.00 -12.78
N THR A 207 -5.14 -17.06 -12.56
CA THR A 207 -4.52 -18.12 -11.74
C THR A 207 -4.22 -17.69 -10.31
N THR A 208 -4.26 -16.39 -10.00
CA THR A 208 -4.05 -15.87 -8.63
C THR A 208 -5.15 -16.29 -7.66
N PRO A 209 -6.47 -16.15 -7.97
CA PRO A 209 -7.52 -16.40 -6.99
C PRO A 209 -7.52 -17.82 -6.40
N PRO A 210 -7.33 -18.90 -7.18
CA PRO A 210 -7.25 -20.25 -6.61
C PRO A 210 -6.08 -20.44 -5.64
N VAL A 211 -4.95 -19.77 -5.91
CA VAL A 211 -3.73 -19.90 -5.11
C VAL A 211 -3.83 -19.18 -3.77
N PHE A 212 -4.50 -18.03 -3.72
CA PHE A 212 -4.64 -17.21 -2.52
C PHE A 212 -6.02 -17.28 -1.86
N ASN A 213 -6.84 -18.28 -2.22
CA ASN A 213 -8.21 -18.50 -1.70
C ASN A 213 -9.13 -17.27 -1.91
N GLY A 214 -8.96 -16.57 -3.02
CA GLY A 214 -9.75 -15.40 -3.35
C GLY A 214 -8.98 -14.37 -4.16
N ARG A 215 -9.68 -13.29 -4.46
CA ARG A 215 -9.09 -12.13 -5.15
C ARG A 215 -8.47 -11.21 -4.11
N LEU A 216 -7.23 -10.80 -4.34
CA LEU A 216 -6.58 -9.80 -3.53
C LEU A 216 -6.84 -8.41 -4.13
N PRO A 217 -7.16 -7.37 -3.36
CA PRO A 217 -7.18 -6.01 -3.87
C PRO A 217 -5.86 -5.63 -4.54
N ASP A 218 -5.92 -4.93 -5.67
CA ASP A 218 -4.73 -4.45 -6.37
C ASP A 218 -4.49 -2.97 -6.12
N TRP A 219 -3.25 -2.62 -5.80
CA TRP A 219 -2.68 -1.29 -5.91
C TRP A 219 -1.66 -1.32 -7.04
N VAL A 220 -2.03 -0.73 -8.17
CA VAL A 220 -1.21 -0.79 -9.39
C VAL A 220 -0.06 0.18 -9.28
N ALA A 221 1.17 -0.34 -9.28
CA ALA A 221 2.38 0.45 -9.21
C ALA A 221 2.55 1.36 -10.44
N GLY A 222 3.06 2.58 -10.23
CA GLY A 222 3.16 3.57 -11.27
C GLY A 222 4.19 4.66 -11.02
N THR A 223 5.40 4.30 -10.56
CA THR A 223 6.48 5.23 -10.19
C THR A 223 6.89 6.22 -11.30
N GLN A 224 6.55 5.94 -12.56
CA GLN A 224 6.75 6.81 -13.72
C GLN A 224 5.43 7.15 -14.44
N ALA A 225 4.29 6.71 -13.91
CA ALA A 225 3.01 6.93 -14.55
C ALA A 225 2.53 8.38 -14.38
N THR A 226 1.76 8.84 -15.37
CA THR A 226 0.98 10.07 -15.28
C THR A 226 -0.39 9.80 -14.65
N LEU A 227 -1.09 10.85 -14.21
CA LEU A 227 -2.48 10.73 -13.74
C LEU A 227 -3.41 10.08 -14.78
N THR A 228 -3.19 10.36 -16.07
CA THR A 228 -3.97 9.73 -17.16
C THR A 228 -3.75 8.22 -17.18
N GLN A 229 -2.50 7.77 -17.06
CA GLN A 229 -2.18 6.34 -16.98
C GLN A 229 -2.73 5.69 -15.72
N ALA A 230 -2.68 6.37 -14.56
CA ALA A 230 -3.30 5.87 -13.34
C ALA A 230 -4.82 5.66 -13.49
N ARG A 231 -5.52 6.59 -14.14
CA ARG A 231 -6.94 6.43 -14.46
C ARG A 231 -7.21 5.24 -15.40
N GLN A 232 -6.35 5.01 -16.38
CA GLN A 232 -6.42 3.84 -17.25
C GLN A 232 -6.17 2.55 -16.46
N ASN A 233 -5.18 2.53 -15.55
CA ASN A 233 -4.91 1.40 -14.69
C ASN A 233 -6.12 1.03 -13.82
N CYS A 234 -6.88 2.01 -13.33
CA CYS A 234 -8.11 1.76 -12.58
C CYS A 234 -9.19 0.99 -13.39
N THR A 235 -9.15 1.03 -14.72
CA THR A 235 -10.15 0.41 -15.59
C THR A 235 -9.64 -0.82 -16.34
N SER A 236 -8.34 -1.09 -16.32
CA SER A 236 -7.71 -2.14 -17.14
C SER A 236 -7.86 -3.56 -16.61
N GLY A 237 -8.50 -3.75 -15.46
CA GLY A 237 -8.54 -5.03 -14.74
C GLY A 237 -7.25 -5.27 -13.93
N GLY A 238 -7.38 -5.85 -12.77
CA GLY A 238 -6.27 -6.08 -11.86
C GLY A 238 -5.46 -7.33 -12.19
N PHE A 239 -4.21 -7.33 -11.77
CA PHE A 239 -3.27 -8.42 -12.03
C PHE A 239 -3.49 -9.63 -11.09
N THR A 240 -4.14 -9.44 -9.94
CA THR A 240 -4.55 -10.54 -9.05
C THR A 240 -5.94 -11.10 -9.38
N GLY A 241 -6.63 -10.53 -10.36
CA GLY A 241 -8.01 -10.88 -10.73
C GLY A 241 -9.09 -10.10 -9.99
N ALA A 242 -8.72 -9.14 -9.14
CA ALA A 242 -9.61 -8.15 -8.57
C ALA A 242 -9.73 -6.91 -9.49
N VAL A 243 -10.69 -6.04 -9.20
CA VAL A 243 -10.69 -4.68 -9.76
C VAL A 243 -9.65 -3.87 -8.98
N PRO A 244 -8.80 -3.07 -9.66
CA PRO A 244 -7.85 -2.22 -8.95
C PRO A 244 -8.52 -1.30 -7.94
N THR A 245 -7.97 -1.23 -6.75
CA THR A 245 -8.44 -0.34 -5.66
C THR A 245 -7.69 0.98 -5.70
N LEU A 246 -6.40 0.93 -6.00
CA LEU A 246 -5.51 2.07 -6.06
C LEU A 246 -4.65 2.01 -7.33
N ALA A 247 -4.27 3.17 -7.85
CA ALA A 247 -3.28 3.29 -8.91
C ALA A 247 -2.31 4.44 -8.60
N GLN A 248 -1.03 4.11 -8.51
CA GLN A 248 0.03 5.08 -8.24
C GLN A 248 0.43 5.83 -9.51
N TYR A 249 0.86 7.08 -9.33
CA TYR A 249 1.45 7.91 -10.37
C TYR A 249 2.40 8.95 -9.75
N ARG A 250 3.16 9.68 -10.59
CA ARG A 250 4.17 10.60 -10.11
C ARG A 250 3.70 12.06 -10.15
N ILE A 251 3.94 12.81 -9.06
CA ILE A 251 3.81 14.27 -9.01
C ILE A 251 5.13 14.87 -8.51
N GLY A 252 5.95 15.36 -9.43
CA GLY A 252 7.30 15.83 -9.08
C GLY A 252 8.11 14.71 -8.41
N PRO A 253 8.65 14.91 -7.20
CA PRO A 253 9.37 13.87 -6.46
C PRO A 253 8.47 12.92 -5.65
N LEU A 254 7.15 13.12 -5.65
CA LEU A 254 6.21 12.43 -4.79
C LEU A 254 5.48 11.30 -5.52
N ASP A 255 5.26 10.21 -4.81
CA ASP A 255 4.42 9.10 -5.22
C ASP A 255 2.99 9.37 -4.77
N ALA A 256 2.13 9.61 -5.75
CA ALA A 256 0.73 9.99 -5.56
C ALA A 256 -0.18 8.82 -5.90
N ASP A 257 -1.32 8.73 -5.21
CA ASP A 257 -2.25 7.62 -5.32
C ASP A 257 -3.64 8.09 -5.68
N LEU A 258 -4.16 7.51 -6.76
CA LEU A 258 -5.54 7.63 -7.14
C LEU A 258 -6.34 6.46 -6.56
N HIS A 259 -7.38 6.75 -5.78
CA HIS A 259 -8.37 5.72 -5.45
C HIS A 259 -9.25 5.45 -6.66
N CYS A 260 -9.27 4.19 -7.07
CA CYS A 260 -10.08 3.74 -8.21
C CYS A 260 -11.56 3.69 -7.80
N THR A 261 -12.37 4.54 -8.41
CA THR A 261 -13.82 4.43 -8.29
C THR A 261 -14.32 3.39 -9.28
N ALA A 262 -15.15 2.45 -8.84
CA ALA A 262 -15.86 1.60 -9.78
C ALA A 262 -16.66 2.50 -10.73
N THR A 263 -16.32 2.49 -12.01
CA THR A 263 -17.18 3.10 -13.04
C THR A 263 -18.45 2.24 -13.12
N HIS A 264 -19.55 2.79 -12.65
CA HIS A 264 -20.89 2.23 -12.86
C HIS A 264 -21.33 2.47 -14.29
#